data_4a56851ede4f7efa63eda65503ae28ba
#
_entry.id   4a56851ede4f7efa63eda65503ae28ba
#
_cell.length_a   1.000
_cell.length_b   1.000
_cell.length_c   1.000
_cell.angle_alpha   90.00
_cell.angle_beta   90.00
_cell.angle_gamma   90.00
#
_symmetry.space_group_name_H-M   'P 1'
#
loop_
_entity.id
_entity.type
_entity.pdbx_description
1 polymer ?
#
loop_
_entity_poly.entity_id
_entity_poly.type
_entity_poly.pdbx_seq_one_letter_code
_entity_poly.pdbx_strand_id
1 'polypeptide(L)'
;MNHWLKNPKLIILGSLALLLTAILACGSSATAVPTTAGVSAPAPTAVPSSGGASAPAPTVAATKVPEMAAKLGGTLNVGQKELGPFHGNPRLTGNPQIFVNNAAPITETLGIAGFDSNKVLPMLAEGWDISSDGQVWTYHIRKGVPFHKGFGEMTAEDVEFSFNQVANSEKHPRASVAKAIFFAEDGSRTITDPYTWVVDSGVPFSSIPINELLMTPRSTSAWIVSKKQYDQDGEEEAHTNTAATGPWEIGKSQTGQFWELNAVENHWRQTPNFAKMIQWEIPEESARVAGFKTGNLDTFVMALDSISEVESVDGATLMQVPNATQSQLSLYGQTYFNAGTPDQWPSYDPELPWVSSNSDVNSEEWKTAVKVRLALQIAIDRQEIVDTLLLGYGHVNTLNGWGGPDEARYEDDMHWDFDPARSKALLAEAGYADGFDITLTPSIRGAPSEVEACEAVAQYWDDIGLNVRFQNIPYTTLRPTLVARTYQGATCHAGSIRAAPTQGFPSYTNASPFSYGAEHEFLEEMIYKASTSVLEADRKAAEDVIGRWNFDNVFAMVGLYVTDNVWPVGPNIQPWGDFVKQGDLRQINGYEYIQPR
;
A
#
# COMPACT_ATOMS: atom_id res chain seq x y z
N MET A 1 -4.93 1.20 31.10
CA MET A 1 -5.36 2.52 30.64
C MET A 1 -4.36 3.68 30.88
N ASN A 2 -3.13 3.48 31.24
CA ASN A 2 -2.22 4.62 31.53
C ASN A 2 -0.74 4.37 31.18
N HIS A 3 -0.39 3.42 30.32
CA HIS A 3 1.03 3.17 30.01
C HIS A 3 1.55 4.03 28.86
N TRP A 4 0.75 4.29 27.82
CA TRP A 4 1.14 5.19 26.74
C TRP A 4 1.21 6.66 27.18
N LEU A 5 0.31 7.06 28.08
CA LEU A 5 0.23 8.44 28.60
C LEU A 5 1.30 8.76 29.66
N LYS A 6 2.02 7.76 30.17
CA LYS A 6 3.05 7.97 31.23
C LYS A 6 4.47 8.10 30.71
N ASN A 7 4.71 7.98 29.41
CA ASN A 7 6.04 8.16 28.87
C ASN A 7 6.10 9.42 27.98
N PRO A 8 6.32 10.60 28.56
CA PRO A 8 6.33 11.88 27.84
C PRO A 8 7.45 12.00 26.80
N LYS A 9 8.39 11.05 26.78
CA LYS A 9 9.50 11.03 25.81
C LYS A 9 9.08 10.58 24.40
N LEU A 10 7.93 9.92 24.23
CA LEU A 10 7.41 9.53 22.90
C LEU A 10 6.66 10.66 22.18
N ILE A 11 6.31 11.75 22.87
CA ILE A 11 5.50 12.85 22.34
C ILE A 11 6.35 14.03 21.84
N ILE A 12 7.64 14.13 22.18
CA ILE A 12 8.44 15.37 21.99
C ILE A 12 9.32 15.39 20.72
N LEU A 13 9.35 14.37 19.90
CA LEU A 13 10.22 14.34 18.70
C LEU A 13 9.51 14.68 17.36
N GLY A 14 8.30 15.23 17.43
CA GLY A 14 7.54 15.63 16.22
C GLY A 14 7.56 17.11 15.86
N SER A 15 8.17 17.99 16.63
CA SER A 15 7.99 19.43 16.47
C SER A 15 9.31 20.20 16.58
N LEU A 16 10.17 20.14 15.57
CA LEU A 16 11.09 21.26 15.23
C LEU A 16 11.92 20.89 13.98
N ALA A 17 11.51 21.38 12.84
CA ALA A 17 12.34 21.85 11.75
C ALA A 17 11.53 21.92 10.47
N LEU A 18 11.13 23.12 10.07
CA LEU A 18 11.13 23.59 8.69
C LEU A 18 10.46 24.95 8.59
N LEU A 19 11.29 25.95 8.70
CA LEU A 19 11.03 27.28 8.16
C LEU A 19 12.16 27.62 7.17
N LEU A 20 11.80 28.29 6.07
CA LEU A 20 12.61 28.85 4.98
C LEU A 20 13.03 27.84 3.88
N THR A 21 12.57 28.01 2.66
CA THR A 21 12.74 29.16 1.77
C THR A 21 11.74 29.12 0.61
N ALA A 22 11.15 30.26 0.32
CA ALA A 22 10.39 30.54 -0.89
C ALA A 22 11.33 31.08 -1.99
N ILE A 23 10.89 31.03 -3.25
CA ILE A 23 10.88 32.11 -4.24
C ILE A 23 11.14 31.62 -5.67
N LEU A 24 10.24 32.11 -6.56
CA LEU A 24 10.29 32.39 -8.01
C LEU A 24 9.97 31.19 -8.94
N ALA A 25 8.88 31.18 -9.61
CA ALA A 25 8.17 32.05 -10.59
C ALA A 25 8.54 31.66 -12.03
N CYS A 26 7.56 31.25 -12.78
CA CYS A 26 7.16 31.81 -14.07
C CYS A 26 6.17 30.85 -14.76
N GLY A 27 5.08 31.43 -15.22
CA GLY A 27 3.95 30.83 -15.81
C GLY A 27 4.08 30.55 -17.30
N SER A 28 3.12 29.79 -17.81
CA SER A 28 2.61 29.91 -19.17
C SER A 28 1.26 29.20 -19.34
N SER A 29 0.41 29.89 -19.92
CA SER A 29 -0.83 29.80 -20.68
C SER A 29 -1.49 28.42 -20.86
N ALA A 30 -2.77 28.37 -20.46
CA ALA A 30 -3.75 27.36 -20.83
C ALA A 30 -4.16 27.53 -22.31
N THR A 31 -4.20 26.41 -23.04
CA THR A 31 -4.87 26.31 -24.33
C THR A 31 -6.02 25.30 -24.19
N ALA A 32 -7.21 25.76 -24.51
CA ALA A 32 -8.45 24.97 -24.46
C ALA A 32 -8.47 23.88 -25.54
N VAL A 33 -8.96 22.68 -25.18
CA VAL A 33 -9.22 21.57 -26.08
C VAL A 33 -10.74 21.46 -26.30
N PRO A 34 -11.22 21.24 -27.53
CA PRO A 34 -12.64 21.17 -27.84
C PRO A 34 -13.24 19.80 -27.51
N THR A 35 -14.46 19.82 -26.99
CA THR A 35 -15.37 18.71 -26.75
C THR A 35 -15.75 18.00 -28.04
N THR A 36 -15.60 16.68 -28.09
CA THR A 36 -16.22 15.82 -29.10
C THR A 36 -17.26 14.88 -28.47
N ALA A 37 -18.35 14.71 -29.20
CA ALA A 37 -19.57 14.03 -28.84
C ALA A 37 -19.42 12.51 -28.67
N GLY A 38 -20.29 11.93 -27.83
CA GLY A 38 -20.34 10.56 -27.41
C GLY A 38 -20.47 9.50 -28.51
N VAL A 39 -19.85 8.37 -28.24
CA VAL A 39 -20.07 7.10 -28.94
C VAL A 39 -20.50 6.08 -27.90
N SER A 40 -21.68 5.47 -28.15
CA SER A 40 -22.25 4.42 -27.30
C SER A 40 -21.40 3.15 -27.36
N ALA A 41 -21.08 2.59 -26.19
CA ALA A 41 -20.39 1.32 -26.04
C ALA A 41 -21.33 0.12 -26.32
N PRO A 42 -20.83 -1.00 -26.86
CA PRO A 42 -21.59 -2.24 -27.00
C PRO A 42 -21.64 -3.02 -25.66
N ALA A 43 -22.74 -3.73 -25.45
CA ALA A 43 -23.03 -4.50 -24.25
C ALA A 43 -22.04 -5.66 -24.04
N PRO A 44 -21.65 -5.98 -22.77
CA PRO A 44 -20.72 -7.05 -22.48
C PRO A 44 -21.34 -8.43 -22.68
N THR A 45 -20.57 -9.33 -23.27
CA THR A 45 -20.90 -10.76 -23.44
C THR A 45 -20.53 -11.50 -22.16
N ALA A 46 -21.49 -12.20 -21.58
CA ALA A 46 -21.32 -12.99 -20.37
C ALA A 46 -20.28 -14.13 -20.54
N VAL A 47 -19.32 -14.21 -19.63
CA VAL A 47 -18.38 -15.32 -19.51
C VAL A 47 -18.98 -16.39 -18.60
N PRO A 48 -19.00 -17.69 -18.96
CA PRO A 48 -19.58 -18.72 -18.11
C PRO A 48 -18.63 -19.05 -16.92
N SER A 49 -19.20 -19.05 -15.72
CA SER A 49 -18.55 -19.51 -14.50
C SER A 49 -18.37 -21.03 -14.52
N SER A 50 -17.13 -21.51 -14.44
CA SER A 50 -16.84 -22.93 -14.17
C SER A 50 -16.54 -23.09 -12.67
N GLY A 51 -17.48 -23.69 -11.94
CA GLY A 51 -17.25 -24.16 -10.57
C GLY A 51 -16.26 -25.34 -10.56
N GLY A 52 -15.16 -25.18 -9.87
CA GLY A 52 -14.19 -26.23 -9.59
C GLY A 52 -13.98 -26.38 -8.11
N ALA A 53 -14.14 -27.61 -7.60
CA ALA A 53 -13.98 -27.98 -6.21
C ALA A 53 -12.53 -27.80 -5.72
N SER A 54 -12.38 -27.23 -4.52
CA SER A 54 -11.10 -27.05 -3.83
C SER A 54 -10.43 -28.37 -3.52
N ALA A 55 -9.19 -28.55 -3.98
CA ALA A 55 -8.27 -29.60 -3.53
C ALA A 55 -7.42 -29.07 -2.34
N PRO A 56 -6.98 -29.95 -1.41
CA PRO A 56 -6.20 -29.53 -0.25
C PRO A 56 -4.82 -28.99 -0.65
N ALA A 57 -4.36 -27.97 0.09
CA ALA A 57 -3.10 -27.28 -0.13
C ALA A 57 -1.90 -28.26 -0.12
N PRO A 58 -0.97 -28.15 -1.08
CA PRO A 58 0.24 -28.96 -1.05
C PRO A 58 1.24 -28.38 -0.04
N THR A 59 1.68 -29.23 0.86
CA THR A 59 2.86 -29.00 1.70
C THR A 59 4.07 -28.86 0.75
N VAL A 60 4.67 -27.68 0.70
CA VAL A 60 5.86 -27.45 -0.10
C VAL A 60 7.05 -28.14 0.58
N ALA A 61 7.28 -29.40 0.23
CA ALA A 61 8.58 -30.04 0.46
C ALA A 61 9.59 -29.35 -0.48
N ALA A 62 10.75 -28.99 0.06
CA ALA A 62 11.87 -28.48 -0.72
C ALA A 62 12.25 -29.50 -1.79
N THR A 63 11.75 -29.34 -3.00
CA THR A 63 12.09 -30.16 -4.14
C THR A 63 13.44 -29.66 -4.65
N LYS A 64 14.47 -30.50 -4.59
CA LYS A 64 15.72 -30.28 -5.30
C LYS A 64 15.38 -30.04 -6.77
N VAL A 65 15.60 -28.82 -7.23
CA VAL A 65 15.52 -28.45 -8.65
C VAL A 65 16.58 -29.27 -9.40
N PRO A 66 16.23 -29.96 -10.49
CA PRO A 66 17.22 -30.61 -11.33
C PRO A 66 18.16 -29.55 -11.91
N GLU A 67 19.44 -29.77 -11.75
CA GLU A 67 20.53 -29.00 -12.34
C GLU A 67 20.52 -29.18 -13.87
N MET A 68 19.70 -28.45 -14.56
CA MET A 68 19.87 -28.09 -15.95
C MET A 68 20.25 -26.63 -15.97
N ALA A 69 21.50 -26.31 -16.32
CA ALA A 69 21.88 -24.95 -16.67
C ALA A 69 20.93 -24.47 -17.80
N ALA A 70 19.85 -23.83 -17.42
CA ALA A 70 18.90 -23.27 -18.36
C ALA A 70 19.67 -22.22 -19.17
N LYS A 71 19.66 -22.36 -20.48
CA LYS A 71 20.21 -21.35 -21.37
C LYS A 71 19.33 -20.12 -21.18
N LEU A 72 19.85 -19.13 -20.45
CA LEU A 72 19.12 -17.89 -20.16
C LEU A 72 18.63 -17.29 -21.48
N GLY A 73 17.38 -16.83 -21.50
CA GLY A 73 16.78 -16.10 -22.61
C GLY A 73 17.54 -14.79 -22.89
N GLY A 74 17.12 -14.06 -23.91
CA GLY A 74 17.72 -12.77 -24.26
C GLY A 74 17.51 -11.67 -23.20
N THR A 75 16.93 -10.57 -23.63
CA THR A 75 16.62 -9.41 -22.77
C THR A 75 15.12 -9.31 -22.57
N LEU A 76 14.68 -9.15 -21.33
CA LEU A 76 13.31 -8.79 -20.96
C LEU A 76 13.19 -7.27 -20.93
N ASN A 77 12.27 -6.70 -21.69
CA ASN A 77 12.03 -5.26 -21.76
C ASN A 77 10.73 -4.89 -21.03
N VAL A 78 10.84 -4.06 -20.01
CA VAL A 78 9.72 -3.67 -19.15
C VAL A 78 9.52 -2.15 -19.21
N GLY A 79 8.32 -1.70 -19.60
CA GLY A 79 7.96 -0.28 -19.62
C GLY A 79 7.46 0.17 -18.24
N GLN A 80 8.13 1.17 -17.66
CA GLN A 80 7.74 1.81 -16.40
C GLN A 80 7.28 3.25 -16.66
N LYS A 81 6.33 3.74 -15.86
CA LYS A 81 5.90 5.14 -15.93
C LYS A 81 7.00 6.07 -15.42
N GLU A 82 7.68 5.67 -14.38
CA GLU A 82 8.73 6.45 -13.70
C GLU A 82 9.71 5.49 -13.01
N LEU A 83 11.00 5.72 -13.16
CA LEU A 83 12.07 4.98 -12.48
C LEU A 83 12.77 5.84 -11.42
N GLY A 84 13.02 7.09 -11.76
CA GLY A 84 13.86 7.97 -10.96
C GLY A 84 15.35 7.57 -10.96
N PRO A 85 16.19 8.24 -10.16
CA PRO A 85 17.56 7.81 -9.95
C PRO A 85 17.60 6.51 -9.16
N PHE A 86 18.51 5.61 -9.52
CA PHE A 86 18.71 4.38 -8.75
C PHE A 86 19.34 4.70 -7.38
N HIS A 87 18.77 4.13 -6.34
CA HIS A 87 19.21 4.29 -4.96
C HIS A 87 19.13 2.95 -4.21
N GLY A 88 20.25 2.31 -3.98
CA GLY A 88 20.29 1.00 -3.32
C GLY A 88 20.15 1.06 -1.79
N ASN A 89 20.42 2.19 -1.17
CA ASN A 89 20.32 2.32 0.28
C ASN A 89 18.91 2.73 0.71
N PRO A 90 18.23 1.98 1.59
CA PRO A 90 16.92 2.34 2.12
C PRO A 90 16.92 3.69 2.85
N ARG A 91 18.05 4.11 3.43
CA ARG A 91 18.19 5.39 4.12
C ARG A 91 17.95 6.60 3.21
N LEU A 92 18.33 6.53 1.93
CA LEU A 92 18.33 7.67 1.02
C LEU A 92 17.05 7.79 0.20
N THR A 93 16.14 6.87 0.32
CA THR A 93 14.86 6.86 -0.42
C THR A 93 13.88 7.88 0.14
N GLY A 94 13.77 9.02 -0.53
CA GLY A 94 12.78 10.07 -0.19
C GLY A 94 11.40 9.85 -0.80
N ASN A 95 11.32 9.15 -1.94
CA ASN A 95 10.08 8.65 -2.52
C ASN A 95 10.14 7.13 -2.62
N PRO A 96 9.76 6.44 -1.55
CA PRO A 96 9.92 5.02 -1.49
C PRO A 96 9.08 4.26 -2.52
N GLN A 97 7.99 4.82 -3.01
CA GLN A 97 7.10 4.12 -3.94
C GLN A 97 7.74 3.87 -5.30
N ILE A 98 8.40 4.87 -5.88
CA ILE A 98 9.09 4.73 -7.16
C ILE A 98 10.22 3.71 -7.03
N PHE A 99 11.00 3.83 -5.97
CA PHE A 99 12.15 2.96 -5.76
C PHE A 99 11.74 1.49 -5.55
N VAL A 100 10.77 1.25 -4.69
CA VAL A 100 10.36 -0.11 -4.32
C VAL A 100 9.84 -0.90 -5.51
N ASN A 101 9.05 -0.26 -6.36
CA ASN A 101 8.47 -0.92 -7.54
C ASN A 101 9.54 -1.42 -8.51
N ASN A 102 10.62 -0.69 -8.60
CA ASN A 102 11.66 -0.93 -9.58
C ASN A 102 12.88 -1.64 -9.00
N ALA A 103 13.14 -1.50 -7.71
CA ALA A 103 14.25 -2.15 -7.02
C ALA A 103 13.90 -3.52 -6.42
N ALA A 104 12.62 -3.88 -6.33
CA ALA A 104 12.17 -5.18 -5.84
C ALA A 104 12.89 -6.39 -6.47
N PRO A 105 13.22 -6.37 -7.77
CA PRO A 105 14.00 -7.45 -8.38
C PRO A 105 15.43 -7.56 -7.84
N ILE A 106 15.97 -6.46 -7.29
CA ILE A 106 17.37 -6.37 -6.84
C ILE A 106 17.48 -6.66 -5.34
N THR A 107 16.45 -6.29 -4.57
CA THR A 107 16.48 -6.29 -3.12
C THR A 107 15.49 -7.29 -2.53
N GLU A 108 15.80 -7.82 -1.37
CA GLU A 108 14.92 -8.73 -0.64
C GLU A 108 14.80 -8.31 0.82
N THR A 109 13.73 -8.79 1.48
CA THR A 109 13.37 -8.49 2.87
C THR A 109 13.34 -9.77 3.71
N LEU A 110 13.24 -9.65 5.03
CA LEU A 110 13.22 -10.83 5.91
C LEU A 110 11.99 -11.72 5.69
N GLY A 111 10.85 -11.14 5.35
CA GLY A 111 9.63 -11.86 5.04
C GLY A 111 8.99 -11.37 3.74
N ILE A 112 8.00 -12.07 3.25
CA ILE A 112 7.19 -11.72 2.08
C ILE A 112 5.72 -11.93 2.40
N ALA A 113 4.82 -11.16 1.79
CA ALA A 113 3.39 -11.42 1.90
C ALA A 113 3.00 -12.69 1.13
N GLY A 114 2.21 -13.54 1.77
CA GLY A 114 1.70 -14.77 1.14
C GLY A 114 0.73 -14.48 0.01
N PHE A 115 0.78 -15.31 -1.03
CA PHE A 115 -0.07 -15.15 -2.23
C PHE A 115 -1.54 -15.44 -1.94
N ASP A 116 -1.82 -16.45 -1.13
CA ASP A 116 -3.18 -16.96 -0.87
C ASP A 116 -3.65 -16.71 0.56
N SER A 117 -2.87 -15.95 1.32
CA SER A 117 -3.17 -15.74 2.73
C SER A 117 -2.71 -14.36 3.17
N ASN A 118 -3.44 -13.78 4.10
CA ASN A 118 -3.02 -12.60 4.82
C ASN A 118 -1.89 -12.93 5.83
N LYS A 119 -0.92 -13.75 5.43
CA LYS A 119 0.21 -14.19 6.27
C LYS A 119 1.51 -13.69 5.71
N VAL A 120 2.42 -13.40 6.62
CA VAL A 120 3.82 -13.18 6.27
C VAL A 120 4.51 -14.53 6.15
N LEU A 121 5.14 -14.75 5.01
CA LEU A 121 5.93 -15.95 4.76
C LEU A 121 7.43 -15.63 4.95
N PRO A 122 8.23 -16.61 5.41
CA PRO A 122 9.68 -16.50 5.46
C PRO A 122 10.30 -16.19 4.11
N MET A 123 11.32 -15.29 4.07
CA MET A 123 12.14 -15.02 2.90
C MET A 123 13.62 -15.03 3.28
N LEU A 124 14.27 -13.89 3.54
CA LEU A 124 15.66 -13.86 4.07
C LEU A 124 15.76 -14.30 5.53
N ALA A 125 14.66 -14.24 6.30
CA ALA A 125 14.53 -15.02 7.52
C ALA A 125 13.88 -16.37 7.21
N GLU A 126 14.33 -17.44 7.87
CA GLU A 126 13.69 -18.76 7.84
C GLU A 126 12.45 -18.81 8.74
N GLY A 127 12.35 -17.86 9.67
CA GLY A 127 11.26 -17.68 10.62
C GLY A 127 11.65 -16.72 11.73
N TRP A 128 10.75 -16.58 12.71
CA TRP A 128 10.94 -15.76 13.91
C TRP A 128 10.12 -16.30 15.07
N ASP A 129 10.62 -16.07 16.27
CA ASP A 129 9.91 -16.31 17.52
C ASP A 129 9.57 -14.99 18.20
N ILE A 130 8.44 -14.98 18.91
CA ILE A 130 7.98 -13.82 19.68
C ILE A 130 7.77 -14.27 21.12
N SER A 131 8.29 -13.48 22.08
CA SER A 131 8.02 -13.73 23.49
C SER A 131 6.54 -13.60 23.83
N SER A 132 6.11 -14.23 24.93
CA SER A 132 4.71 -14.24 25.34
C SER A 132 4.12 -12.85 25.66
N ASP A 133 4.99 -11.88 25.97
CA ASP A 133 4.62 -10.48 26.19
C ASP A 133 4.72 -9.61 24.93
N GLY A 134 5.16 -10.19 23.80
CA GLY A 134 5.26 -9.52 22.51
C GLY A 134 6.42 -8.53 22.39
N GLN A 135 7.36 -8.50 23.36
CA GLN A 135 8.44 -7.51 23.39
C GLN A 135 9.71 -8.00 22.71
N VAL A 136 10.04 -9.28 22.86
CA VAL A 136 11.27 -9.86 22.31
C VAL A 136 10.97 -10.65 21.05
N TRP A 137 11.69 -10.29 19.99
CA TRP A 137 11.64 -10.97 18.70
C TRP A 137 12.99 -11.61 18.42
N THR A 138 12.98 -12.89 18.04
CA THR A 138 14.16 -13.64 17.60
C THR A 138 14.01 -13.97 16.12
N TYR A 139 14.85 -13.39 15.28
CA TYR A 139 14.86 -13.63 13.84
C TYR A 139 15.91 -14.67 13.49
N HIS A 140 15.49 -15.72 12.78
CA HIS A 140 16.36 -16.79 12.26
C HIS A 140 16.71 -16.45 10.81
N ILE A 141 17.94 -15.99 10.59
CA ILE A 141 18.43 -15.55 9.28
C ILE A 141 18.80 -16.74 8.43
N ARG A 142 18.40 -16.72 7.17
CA ARG A 142 18.68 -17.79 6.20
C ARG A 142 20.15 -17.87 5.90
N LYS A 143 20.69 -19.10 5.98
CA LYS A 143 22.08 -19.41 5.65
C LYS A 143 22.27 -19.57 4.14
N GLY A 144 23.49 -19.30 3.67
CA GLY A 144 23.86 -19.53 2.28
C GLY A 144 23.30 -18.52 1.29
N VAL A 145 22.83 -17.35 1.72
CA VAL A 145 22.35 -16.28 0.84
C VAL A 145 23.51 -15.36 0.48
N PRO A 146 24.01 -15.38 -0.77
CA PRO A 146 25.12 -14.52 -1.17
C PRO A 146 24.64 -13.12 -1.50
N PHE A 147 25.44 -12.12 -1.18
CA PHE A 147 25.32 -10.79 -1.76
C PHE A 147 25.85 -10.76 -3.19
N HIS A 148 25.27 -9.89 -4.00
CA HIS A 148 25.78 -9.58 -5.33
C HIS A 148 27.25 -9.19 -5.31
N LYS A 149 27.92 -9.29 -6.46
CA LYS A 149 29.28 -8.78 -6.69
C LYS A 149 30.34 -9.37 -5.76
N GLY A 150 30.06 -10.51 -5.14
CA GLY A 150 31.03 -11.24 -4.32
C GLY A 150 31.29 -10.63 -2.94
N PHE A 151 30.38 -9.83 -2.40
CA PHE A 151 30.52 -9.26 -1.05
C PHE A 151 30.34 -10.27 0.09
N GLY A 152 30.09 -11.54 -0.24
CA GLY A 152 30.02 -12.62 0.74
C GLY A 152 28.60 -13.05 1.05
N GLU A 153 28.45 -13.81 2.11
CA GLU A 153 27.18 -14.33 2.61
C GLU A 153 26.52 -13.33 3.56
N MET A 154 25.20 -13.19 3.45
CA MET A 154 24.39 -12.38 4.35
C MET A 154 24.36 -12.96 5.78
N THR A 155 24.48 -12.10 6.77
CA THR A 155 24.43 -12.46 8.18
C THR A 155 23.49 -11.53 8.96
N ALA A 156 23.30 -11.82 10.24
CA ALA A 156 22.55 -10.97 11.17
C ALA A 156 23.14 -9.55 11.32
N GLU A 157 24.47 -9.38 11.09
CA GLU A 157 25.09 -8.05 11.11
C GLU A 157 24.60 -7.18 9.94
N ASP A 158 24.39 -7.76 8.75
CA ASP A 158 23.86 -7.05 7.58
C ASP A 158 22.40 -6.67 7.79
N VAL A 159 21.64 -7.54 8.45
CA VAL A 159 20.24 -7.29 8.81
C VAL A 159 20.16 -6.12 9.81
N GLU A 160 20.86 -6.18 10.92
CA GLU A 160 20.88 -5.09 11.90
C GLU A 160 21.36 -3.77 11.27
N PHE A 161 22.42 -3.83 10.46
CA PHE A 161 22.92 -2.68 9.71
C PHE A 161 21.84 -2.06 8.82
N SER A 162 21.15 -2.87 8.04
CA SER A 162 20.10 -2.39 7.10
C SER A 162 18.93 -1.75 7.82
N PHE A 163 18.47 -2.35 8.92
CA PHE A 163 17.44 -1.76 9.78
C PHE A 163 17.91 -0.46 10.44
N ASN A 164 19.18 -0.37 10.82
CA ASN A 164 19.76 0.84 11.37
C ASN A 164 19.83 1.98 10.33
N GLN A 165 20.09 1.66 9.04
CA GLN A 165 20.02 2.63 7.96
C GLN A 165 18.62 3.25 7.87
N VAL A 166 17.56 2.45 7.98
CA VAL A 166 16.18 2.96 8.01
C VAL A 166 15.92 3.81 9.25
N ALA A 167 16.29 3.32 10.44
CA ALA A 167 16.02 4.00 11.72
C ALA A 167 16.70 5.38 11.82
N ASN A 168 17.85 5.56 11.17
CA ASN A 168 18.60 6.82 11.15
C ASN A 168 18.40 7.64 9.88
N SER A 169 17.40 7.32 9.08
CA SER A 169 17.07 8.08 7.88
C SER A 169 16.31 9.37 8.21
N GLU A 170 16.71 10.46 7.58
CA GLU A 170 15.93 11.71 7.58
C GLU A 170 14.82 11.73 6.52
N LYS A 171 14.87 10.81 5.56
CA LYS A 171 13.98 10.77 4.39
C LYS A 171 12.98 9.61 4.44
N HIS A 172 13.37 8.50 5.07
CA HIS A 172 12.54 7.30 5.07
C HIS A 172 11.27 7.51 5.91
N PRO A 173 10.04 7.24 5.39
CA PRO A 173 8.79 7.57 6.06
C PRO A 173 8.55 6.77 7.36
N ARG A 174 9.29 5.70 7.58
CA ARG A 174 9.18 4.84 8.78
C ARG A 174 10.42 4.89 9.68
N ALA A 175 11.29 5.87 9.50
CA ALA A 175 12.48 6.01 10.34
C ALA A 175 12.16 6.07 11.84
N SER A 176 11.17 6.88 12.22
CA SER A 176 10.73 6.99 13.61
C SER A 176 10.17 5.68 14.18
N VAL A 177 9.41 4.93 13.36
CA VAL A 177 8.86 3.62 13.76
C VAL A 177 9.98 2.60 13.90
N ALA A 178 10.89 2.53 12.92
CA ALA A 178 12.05 1.64 13.00
C ALA A 178 12.92 1.95 14.24
N LYS A 179 13.12 3.23 14.52
CA LYS A 179 13.87 3.66 15.71
C LYS A 179 13.16 3.28 17.00
N ALA A 180 11.85 3.49 17.08
CA ALA A 180 11.07 3.19 18.29
C ALA A 180 10.98 1.68 18.60
N ILE A 181 11.01 0.83 17.58
CA ILE A 181 10.85 -0.62 17.74
C ILE A 181 12.18 -1.35 17.80
N PHE A 182 13.03 -1.15 16.79
CA PHE A 182 14.27 -1.91 16.65
C PHE A 182 15.47 -1.25 17.35
N PHE A 183 15.38 0.05 17.63
CA PHE A 183 16.46 0.85 18.21
C PHE A 183 15.97 1.73 19.36
N ALA A 184 14.98 1.24 20.13
CA ALA A 184 14.48 1.92 21.32
C ALA A 184 15.60 2.13 22.35
N GLU A 185 15.54 3.25 23.07
CA GLU A 185 16.53 3.59 24.12
C GLU A 185 16.49 2.59 25.29
N ASP A 186 15.28 2.14 25.64
CA ASP A 186 15.04 1.18 26.72
C ASP A 186 15.04 -0.28 26.22
N GLY A 187 15.25 -0.49 24.90
CA GLY A 187 15.33 -1.80 24.28
C GLY A 187 16.76 -2.34 24.16
N SER A 188 16.88 -3.56 23.69
CA SER A 188 18.19 -4.17 23.44
C SER A 188 18.23 -4.95 22.12
N ARG A 189 19.42 -5.13 21.58
CA ARG A 189 19.68 -5.91 20.36
C ARG A 189 20.89 -6.80 20.62
N THR A 190 20.80 -8.04 20.19
CA THR A 190 21.88 -9.00 20.36
C THR A 190 21.96 -9.91 19.13
N ILE A 191 23.16 -10.02 18.56
CA ILE A 191 23.49 -11.05 17.59
C ILE A 191 24.11 -12.19 18.37
N THR A 192 23.38 -13.29 18.54
CA THR A 192 23.84 -14.43 19.35
C THR A 192 24.73 -15.36 18.57
N ASP A 193 24.56 -15.41 17.25
CA ASP A 193 25.39 -16.09 16.28
C ASP A 193 25.20 -15.43 14.90
N PRO A 194 25.99 -15.75 13.87
CA PRO A 194 25.88 -15.08 12.55
C PRO A 194 24.49 -15.11 11.91
N TYR A 195 23.58 -15.95 12.37
CA TYR A 195 22.26 -16.15 11.77
C TYR A 195 21.11 -15.94 12.74
N THR A 196 21.36 -15.39 13.92
CA THR A 196 20.31 -15.11 14.92
C THR A 196 20.40 -13.69 15.42
N TRP A 197 19.36 -12.91 15.15
CA TRP A 197 19.21 -11.55 15.60
C TRP A 197 18.04 -11.44 16.58
N VAL A 198 18.33 -11.00 17.80
CA VAL A 198 17.36 -10.83 18.89
C VAL A 198 17.14 -9.35 19.13
N VAL A 199 15.89 -8.92 19.13
CA VAL A 199 15.45 -7.53 19.36
C VAL A 199 14.46 -7.51 20.50
N ASP A 200 14.80 -6.82 21.56
CA ASP A 200 13.87 -6.41 22.62
C ASP A 200 13.45 -4.97 22.37
N SER A 201 12.19 -4.76 22.03
CA SER A 201 11.64 -3.44 21.75
C SER A 201 11.28 -2.64 23.02
N GLY A 202 11.30 -3.27 24.21
CA GLY A 202 10.87 -2.65 25.47
C GLY A 202 9.36 -2.40 25.57
N VAL A 203 8.62 -2.67 24.48
CA VAL A 203 7.15 -2.53 24.39
C VAL A 203 6.57 -3.67 23.54
N PRO A 204 5.36 -4.16 23.83
CA PRO A 204 4.77 -5.25 23.04
C PRO A 204 4.36 -4.76 21.64
N PHE A 205 4.91 -5.40 20.61
CA PHE A 205 4.53 -5.20 19.21
C PHE A 205 4.42 -6.54 18.50
N SER A 206 3.22 -7.01 18.25
CA SER A 206 3.01 -8.31 17.60
C SER A 206 2.95 -8.24 16.07
N SER A 207 2.58 -7.12 15.50
CA SER A 207 2.28 -7.03 14.07
C SER A 207 3.13 -6.01 13.30
N ILE A 208 3.49 -4.88 13.89
CA ILE A 208 4.15 -3.77 13.17
C ILE A 208 5.54 -4.13 12.62
N PRO A 209 6.41 -4.85 13.35
CA PRO A 209 7.73 -5.21 12.83
C PRO A 209 7.67 -6.11 11.60
N ILE A 210 6.70 -7.01 11.54
CA ILE A 210 6.53 -7.92 10.42
C ILE A 210 5.97 -7.18 9.20
N ASN A 211 5.04 -6.26 9.43
CA ASN A 211 4.17 -5.75 8.39
C ASN A 211 4.77 -4.65 7.54
N GLU A 212 5.47 -3.72 8.15
CA GLU A 212 5.89 -2.52 7.43
C GLU A 212 7.38 -2.46 7.13
N LEU A 213 8.19 -3.18 7.91
CA LEU A 213 9.64 -3.17 7.76
C LEU A 213 10.24 -4.50 7.29
N LEU A 214 9.51 -5.60 7.41
CA LEU A 214 9.99 -6.93 7.05
C LEU A 214 9.34 -7.50 5.81
N MET A 215 8.07 -7.14 5.58
CA MET A 215 7.31 -7.70 4.47
C MET A 215 7.61 -6.98 3.19
N THR A 216 7.63 -7.70 2.15
CA THR A 216 7.64 -7.29 0.76
C THR A 216 8.38 -6.00 0.44
N PRO A 217 8.87 -5.85 -0.74
CA PRO A 217 9.39 -4.60 -1.26
C PRO A 217 8.26 -3.56 -1.38
N ARG A 218 7.85 -3.02 -0.26
CA ARG A 218 6.93 -1.87 -0.18
C ARG A 218 7.70 -0.59 0.09
N SER A 219 7.05 0.52 -0.10
CA SER A 219 7.59 1.85 0.15
C SER A 219 8.14 2.08 1.57
N THR A 220 7.92 1.14 2.45
CA THR A 220 8.27 1.21 3.88
C THR A 220 9.14 0.06 4.34
N SER A 221 9.68 -0.75 3.41
CA SER A 221 10.46 -1.93 3.75
C SER A 221 11.91 -1.61 4.12
N ALA A 222 12.47 -2.39 5.03
CA ALA A 222 13.88 -2.48 5.27
C ALA A 222 14.44 -3.64 4.43
N TRP A 223 14.84 -3.37 3.19
CA TRP A 223 15.56 -4.38 2.40
C TRP A 223 17.01 -4.49 2.84
N ILE A 224 17.56 -5.68 2.67
CA ILE A 224 18.87 -6.01 3.21
C ILE A 224 19.96 -5.68 2.18
N VAL A 225 20.97 -4.95 2.64
CA VAL A 225 22.17 -4.56 1.88
C VAL A 225 23.44 -4.99 2.59
N SER A 226 24.53 -5.17 1.83
CA SER A 226 25.80 -5.64 2.38
C SER A 226 26.51 -4.56 3.20
N LYS A 227 26.62 -4.77 4.51
CA LYS A 227 27.44 -3.95 5.38
C LYS A 227 28.90 -3.92 4.93
N LYS A 228 29.42 -5.08 4.48
CA LYS A 228 30.78 -5.20 3.99
C LYS A 228 31.05 -4.29 2.79
N GLN A 229 30.08 -4.14 1.88
CA GLN A 229 30.22 -3.20 0.77
C GLN A 229 30.35 -1.77 1.28
N TYR A 230 29.49 -1.37 2.22
CA TYR A 230 29.56 -0.02 2.81
C TYR A 230 30.91 0.25 3.48
N ASP A 231 31.45 -0.74 4.19
CA ASP A 231 32.74 -0.62 4.87
C ASP A 231 33.92 -0.54 3.90
N GLN A 232 33.83 -1.19 2.71
CA GLN A 232 34.89 -1.27 1.72
C GLN A 232 34.85 -0.15 0.68
N ASP A 233 33.68 0.10 0.10
CA ASP A 233 33.53 0.97 -1.06
C ASP A 233 33.00 2.36 -0.66
N GLY A 234 32.49 2.50 0.57
CA GLY A 234 31.86 3.70 1.06
C GLY A 234 30.38 3.82 0.69
N GLU A 235 29.68 4.76 1.35
CA GLU A 235 28.23 4.89 1.25
C GLU A 235 27.75 5.26 -0.16
N GLU A 236 28.47 6.12 -0.88
CA GLU A 236 28.05 6.60 -2.21
C GLU A 236 28.10 5.49 -3.25
N GLU A 237 29.21 4.71 -3.29
CA GLU A 237 29.33 3.58 -4.21
C GLU A 237 28.35 2.47 -3.85
N ALA A 238 28.26 2.09 -2.57
CA ALA A 238 27.29 1.11 -2.11
C ALA A 238 25.84 1.50 -2.40
N HIS A 239 25.56 2.79 -2.51
CA HIS A 239 24.25 3.32 -2.83
C HIS A 239 23.91 3.28 -4.31
N THR A 240 24.84 3.63 -5.18
CA THR A 240 24.62 3.68 -6.63
C THR A 240 24.86 2.34 -7.33
N ASN A 241 25.67 1.46 -6.72
CA ASN A 241 26.07 0.15 -7.23
C ASN A 241 25.85 -0.97 -6.19
N THR A 242 24.68 -0.98 -5.59
CA THR A 242 24.32 -1.79 -4.43
C THR A 242 24.57 -3.29 -4.63
N ALA A 243 25.19 -3.91 -3.62
CA ALA A 243 25.17 -5.35 -3.41
C ALA A 243 24.02 -5.72 -2.47
N ALA A 244 22.98 -6.29 -3.03
CA ALA A 244 21.83 -6.86 -2.33
C ALA A 244 21.71 -8.36 -2.61
N THR A 245 20.57 -8.98 -2.36
CA THR A 245 20.41 -10.44 -2.40
C THR A 245 19.44 -10.93 -3.46
N GLY A 246 18.79 -10.03 -4.22
CA GLY A 246 17.73 -10.36 -5.16
C GLY A 246 18.20 -11.15 -6.40
N PRO A 247 17.24 -11.68 -7.19
CA PRO A 247 17.55 -12.48 -8.39
C PRO A 247 18.20 -11.67 -9.52
N TRP A 248 18.16 -10.35 -9.43
CA TRP A 248 18.78 -9.45 -10.40
C TRP A 248 19.78 -8.53 -9.70
N GLU A 249 20.87 -8.22 -10.35
CA GLU A 249 21.81 -7.19 -9.87
C GLU A 249 21.82 -5.98 -10.80
N ILE A 250 22.04 -4.80 -10.24
CA ILE A 250 22.15 -3.56 -11.02
C ILE A 250 23.41 -3.57 -11.87
N GLY A 251 23.24 -3.38 -13.18
CA GLY A 251 24.31 -3.20 -14.13
C GLY A 251 24.54 -1.73 -14.41
N LYS A 252 23.67 -1.11 -15.22
CA LYS A 252 23.75 0.29 -15.60
C LYS A 252 22.43 0.99 -15.34
N SER A 253 22.51 2.26 -14.98
CA SER A 253 21.30 3.10 -14.89
C SER A 253 21.55 4.46 -15.51
N GLN A 254 20.50 5.04 -16.09
CA GLN A 254 20.48 6.40 -16.57
C GLN A 254 19.17 7.04 -16.16
N THR A 255 19.25 8.01 -15.25
CA THR A 255 18.08 8.72 -14.72
C THR A 255 17.21 9.27 -15.86
N GLY A 256 15.90 9.04 -15.77
CA GLY A 256 14.93 9.47 -16.77
C GLY A 256 14.95 8.64 -18.06
N GLN A 257 15.66 7.51 -18.10
CA GLN A 257 15.74 6.67 -19.29
C GLN A 257 15.59 5.19 -18.99
N PHE A 258 16.53 4.57 -18.23
CA PHE A 258 16.46 3.13 -17.99
C PHE A 258 17.31 2.66 -16.80
N TRP A 259 16.96 1.45 -16.32
CA TRP A 259 17.81 0.60 -15.49
C TRP A 259 18.05 -0.73 -16.20
N GLU A 260 19.33 -1.09 -16.35
CA GLU A 260 19.76 -2.39 -16.86
C GLU A 260 20.11 -3.30 -15.68
N LEU A 261 19.50 -4.46 -15.62
CA LEU A 261 19.69 -5.46 -14.59
C LEU A 261 20.23 -6.74 -15.21
N ASN A 262 21.21 -7.37 -14.57
CA ASN A 262 21.77 -8.65 -14.97
C ASN A 262 21.21 -9.76 -14.09
N ALA A 263 20.95 -10.92 -14.67
CA ALA A 263 20.51 -12.08 -13.92
C ALA A 263 21.62 -12.58 -12.99
N VAL A 264 21.26 -12.93 -11.77
CA VAL A 264 22.12 -13.63 -10.83
C VAL A 264 22.06 -15.12 -11.13
N GLU A 265 23.16 -15.68 -11.64
CA GLU A 265 23.26 -17.11 -11.90
C GLU A 265 23.23 -17.90 -10.58
N ASN A 266 22.50 -19.00 -10.57
CA ASN A 266 22.32 -19.85 -9.38
C ASN A 266 21.82 -19.09 -8.15
N HIS A 267 20.88 -18.16 -8.37
CA HIS A 267 20.28 -17.42 -7.27
C HIS A 267 19.64 -18.38 -6.24
N TRP A 268 19.80 -18.08 -4.96
CA TRP A 268 19.43 -18.94 -3.83
C TRP A 268 17.93 -19.34 -3.82
N ARG A 269 17.05 -18.51 -4.40
CA ARG A 269 15.61 -18.76 -4.47
C ARG A 269 15.17 -19.15 -5.88
N GLN A 270 15.43 -18.30 -6.87
CA GLN A 270 15.04 -18.50 -8.26
C GLN A 270 16.00 -17.77 -9.20
N THR A 271 16.65 -18.51 -10.07
CA THR A 271 17.43 -17.91 -11.15
C THR A 271 16.50 -17.35 -12.22
N PRO A 272 16.67 -16.09 -12.67
CA PRO A 272 15.90 -15.54 -13.77
C PRO A 272 16.01 -16.37 -15.06
N ASN A 273 14.95 -16.37 -15.87
CA ASN A 273 14.96 -17.07 -17.16
C ASN A 273 15.53 -16.21 -18.31
N PHE A 274 15.73 -14.92 -18.08
CA PHE A 274 16.38 -13.98 -19.01
C PHE A 274 17.75 -13.60 -18.48
N ALA A 275 18.73 -13.43 -19.35
CA ALA A 275 20.09 -13.02 -18.97
C ALA A 275 20.14 -11.56 -18.51
N LYS A 276 19.23 -10.75 -19.02
CA LYS A 276 19.17 -9.32 -18.77
C LYS A 276 17.71 -8.86 -18.71
N MET A 277 17.44 -7.86 -17.89
CA MET A 277 16.19 -7.08 -17.89
C MET A 277 16.53 -5.60 -18.07
N ILE A 278 15.77 -4.92 -18.90
CA ILE A 278 15.83 -3.46 -19.01
C ILE A 278 14.47 -2.91 -18.60
N GLN A 279 14.46 -2.12 -17.55
CA GLN A 279 13.31 -1.30 -17.18
C GLN A 279 13.48 0.05 -17.86
N TRP A 280 12.54 0.41 -18.73
CA TRP A 280 12.53 1.67 -19.48
C TRP A 280 11.62 2.68 -18.82
N GLU A 281 12.09 3.91 -18.59
CA GLU A 281 11.25 5.01 -18.15
C GLU A 281 10.53 5.62 -19.35
N ILE A 282 9.23 5.41 -19.42
CA ILE A 282 8.36 5.91 -20.50
C ILE A 282 7.10 6.48 -19.83
N PRO A 283 7.09 7.80 -19.52
CA PRO A 283 5.99 8.41 -18.76
C PRO A 283 4.63 8.32 -19.46
N GLU A 284 4.61 8.49 -20.79
CA GLU A 284 3.37 8.53 -21.56
C GLU A 284 2.81 7.14 -21.82
N GLU A 285 1.54 6.92 -21.45
CA GLU A 285 0.82 5.65 -21.66
C GLU A 285 0.84 5.22 -23.12
N SER A 286 0.47 6.13 -24.02
CA SER A 286 0.44 5.87 -25.46
C SER A 286 1.79 5.42 -26.04
N ALA A 287 2.90 5.92 -25.49
CA ALA A 287 4.24 5.50 -25.89
C ALA A 287 4.56 4.07 -25.38
N ARG A 288 4.12 3.70 -24.15
CA ARG A 288 4.25 2.32 -23.66
C ARG A 288 3.43 1.35 -24.50
N VAL A 289 2.17 1.70 -24.81
CA VAL A 289 1.30 0.91 -25.70
C VAL A 289 1.95 0.74 -27.08
N ALA A 290 2.48 1.82 -27.67
CA ALA A 290 3.16 1.75 -28.97
C ALA A 290 4.41 0.86 -28.91
N GLY A 291 5.22 0.96 -27.84
CA GLY A 291 6.37 0.10 -27.60
C GLY A 291 6.00 -1.39 -27.49
N PHE A 292 4.88 -1.69 -26.84
CA PHE A 292 4.34 -3.03 -26.72
C PHE A 292 3.82 -3.57 -28.07
N LYS A 293 3.03 -2.77 -28.81
CA LYS A 293 2.51 -3.14 -30.13
C LYS A 293 3.62 -3.41 -31.15
N THR A 294 4.76 -2.78 -31.01
CA THR A 294 5.93 -2.98 -31.90
C THR A 294 6.89 -4.07 -31.40
N GLY A 295 6.63 -4.70 -30.25
CA GLY A 295 7.47 -5.72 -29.65
C GLY A 295 8.78 -5.17 -29.03
N ASN A 296 8.87 -3.86 -28.82
CA ASN A 296 9.99 -3.23 -28.09
C ASN A 296 9.85 -3.38 -26.59
N LEU A 297 8.64 -3.61 -26.10
CA LEU A 297 8.34 -3.94 -24.70
C LEU A 297 7.67 -5.31 -24.65
N ASP A 298 8.09 -6.13 -23.70
CA ASP A 298 7.48 -7.44 -23.43
C ASP A 298 6.31 -7.31 -22.45
N THR A 299 6.39 -6.33 -21.53
CA THR A 299 5.33 -5.95 -20.59
C THR A 299 5.52 -4.49 -20.15
N PHE A 300 4.50 -3.88 -19.56
CA PHE A 300 4.59 -2.52 -19.04
C PHE A 300 3.52 -2.21 -17.98
N VAL A 301 3.71 -1.15 -17.20
CA VAL A 301 2.69 -0.59 -16.31
C VAL A 301 1.59 0.02 -17.17
N MET A 302 0.39 -0.56 -17.12
CA MET A 302 -0.74 -0.25 -18.00
C MET A 302 -1.88 0.43 -17.24
N ALA A 303 -2.53 1.39 -17.87
CA ALA A 303 -3.83 1.89 -17.45
C ALA A 303 -4.96 1.01 -18.02
N LEU A 304 -6.09 0.89 -17.31
CA LEU A 304 -7.19 -0.01 -17.71
C LEU A 304 -7.82 0.39 -19.06
N ASP A 305 -7.84 1.66 -19.42
CA ASP A 305 -8.34 2.15 -20.70
C ASP A 305 -7.51 1.71 -21.91
N SER A 306 -6.27 1.23 -21.69
CA SER A 306 -5.42 0.68 -22.75
C SER A 306 -5.65 -0.81 -23.04
N ILE A 307 -6.53 -1.49 -22.30
CA ILE A 307 -6.78 -2.94 -22.43
C ILE A 307 -7.12 -3.34 -23.86
N SER A 308 -8.06 -2.65 -24.50
CA SER A 308 -8.48 -2.98 -25.86
C SER A 308 -7.35 -2.86 -26.89
N GLU A 309 -6.44 -1.92 -26.69
CA GLU A 309 -5.26 -1.77 -27.56
C GLU A 309 -4.26 -2.91 -27.38
N VAL A 310 -4.05 -3.35 -26.14
CA VAL A 310 -3.19 -4.50 -25.83
C VAL A 310 -3.76 -5.79 -26.40
N GLU A 311 -5.06 -6.04 -26.21
CA GLU A 311 -5.74 -7.23 -26.75
C GLU A 311 -5.75 -7.28 -28.30
N SER A 312 -5.58 -6.13 -28.95
CA SER A 312 -5.45 -6.07 -30.41
C SER A 312 -4.10 -6.61 -30.93
N VAL A 313 -3.12 -6.85 -30.07
CA VAL A 313 -1.81 -7.38 -30.44
C VAL A 313 -1.86 -8.89 -30.56
N ASP A 314 -1.52 -9.42 -31.73
CA ASP A 314 -1.56 -10.86 -31.99
C ASP A 314 -0.61 -11.62 -31.05
N GLY A 315 -1.15 -12.62 -30.36
CA GLY A 315 -0.41 -13.42 -29.37
C GLY A 315 -0.19 -12.76 -28.01
N ALA A 316 -0.61 -11.51 -27.80
CA ALA A 316 -0.63 -10.90 -26.48
C ALA A 316 -1.79 -11.42 -25.63
N THR A 317 -1.63 -11.35 -24.32
CA THR A 317 -2.67 -11.69 -23.33
C THR A 317 -2.60 -10.72 -22.17
N LEU A 318 -3.63 -10.73 -21.31
CA LEU A 318 -3.64 -10.00 -20.06
C LEU A 318 -3.41 -10.94 -18.89
N MET A 319 -2.64 -10.49 -17.91
CA MET A 319 -2.48 -11.14 -16.62
C MET A 319 -3.15 -10.30 -15.56
N GLN A 320 -4.18 -10.84 -14.93
CA GLN A 320 -4.90 -10.19 -13.83
C GLN A 320 -4.34 -10.64 -12.48
N VAL A 321 -4.09 -9.69 -11.61
CA VAL A 321 -3.67 -9.91 -10.22
C VAL A 321 -4.75 -9.33 -9.33
N PRO A 322 -5.56 -10.17 -8.69
CA PRO A 322 -6.69 -9.70 -7.89
C PRO A 322 -6.22 -9.01 -6.61
N ASN A 323 -7.05 -8.12 -6.08
CA ASN A 323 -6.88 -7.48 -4.79
C ASN A 323 -5.57 -6.67 -4.66
N ALA A 324 -5.25 -5.86 -5.66
CA ALA A 324 -4.00 -5.10 -5.67
C ALA A 324 -4.08 -3.81 -4.84
N THR A 325 -5.17 -3.07 -4.94
CA THR A 325 -5.36 -1.78 -4.25
C THR A 325 -6.79 -1.63 -3.78
N GLN A 326 -6.98 -0.95 -2.67
CA GLN A 326 -8.29 -0.56 -2.16
C GLN A 326 -8.44 0.96 -2.17
N SER A 327 -9.66 1.43 -2.44
CA SER A 327 -10.05 2.83 -2.31
C SER A 327 -10.95 3.01 -1.09
N GLN A 328 -10.76 4.10 -0.36
CA GLN A 328 -11.58 4.47 0.79
C GLN A 328 -12.12 5.88 0.64
N LEU A 329 -13.26 6.13 1.27
CA LEU A 329 -13.87 7.43 1.44
C LEU A 329 -13.70 7.89 2.89
N SER A 330 -12.97 8.97 3.11
CA SER A 330 -12.71 9.51 4.45
C SER A 330 -13.44 10.81 4.64
N LEU A 331 -14.20 10.93 5.75
CA LEU A 331 -14.90 12.14 6.19
C LEU A 331 -14.11 12.77 7.33
N TYR A 332 -13.55 13.95 7.09
CA TYR A 332 -12.70 14.66 8.05
C TYR A 332 -13.50 15.51 9.04
N GLY A 333 -12.84 15.94 10.10
CA GLY A 333 -13.45 16.68 11.19
C GLY A 333 -13.84 15.83 12.40
N GLN A 334 -13.72 14.52 12.31
CA GLN A 334 -14.13 13.54 13.32
C GLN A 334 -12.99 13.16 14.29
N THR A 335 -12.19 14.10 14.73
CA THR A 335 -11.01 13.86 15.57
C THR A 335 -11.35 14.10 17.04
N TYR A 336 -12.17 13.19 17.60
CA TYR A 336 -12.72 13.28 18.96
C TYR A 336 -11.71 13.09 20.07
N PHE A 337 -10.57 12.49 19.77
CA PHE A 337 -9.58 12.11 20.76
C PHE A 337 -8.21 12.69 20.41
N ASN A 338 -7.59 13.38 21.37
CA ASN A 338 -6.22 13.90 21.27
C ASN A 338 -5.45 13.49 22.51
N ALA A 339 -4.63 12.43 22.37
CA ALA A 339 -3.92 11.83 23.49
C ALA A 339 -3.01 12.85 24.20
N GLY A 340 -3.16 12.92 25.51
CA GLY A 340 -2.30 13.73 26.39
C GLY A 340 -2.71 15.20 26.54
N THR A 341 -3.81 15.63 25.89
CA THR A 341 -4.38 16.96 26.06
C THR A 341 -5.90 16.89 26.28
N PRO A 342 -6.53 17.86 26.97
CA PRO A 342 -7.98 17.96 27.05
C PRO A 342 -8.58 18.55 25.76
N ASP A 343 -7.74 19.10 24.88
CA ASP A 343 -8.17 19.77 23.66
C ASP A 343 -8.28 18.76 22.52
N GLN A 344 -9.22 18.98 21.62
CA GLN A 344 -9.35 18.20 20.40
C GLN A 344 -8.37 18.70 19.34
N TRP A 345 -8.21 17.89 18.27
CA TRP A 345 -7.39 18.30 17.14
C TRP A 345 -8.01 19.49 16.40
N PRO A 346 -7.22 20.34 15.71
CA PRO A 346 -7.73 21.52 14.98
C PRO A 346 -8.76 21.21 13.90
N SER A 347 -8.79 19.96 13.38
CA SER A 347 -9.79 19.54 12.39
C SER A 347 -11.15 19.21 13.00
N TYR A 348 -11.26 19.02 14.32
CA TYR A 348 -12.55 18.76 14.94
C TYR A 348 -13.51 19.93 14.73
N ASP A 349 -14.67 19.65 14.16
CA ASP A 349 -15.66 20.65 13.87
C ASP A 349 -17.08 20.05 13.99
N PRO A 350 -17.76 20.25 15.12
CA PRO A 350 -19.10 19.73 15.35
C PRO A 350 -20.20 20.43 14.54
N GLU A 351 -19.89 21.52 13.82
CA GLU A 351 -20.82 22.16 12.90
C GLU A 351 -20.92 21.41 11.55
N LEU A 352 -19.99 20.50 11.26
CA LEU A 352 -20.07 19.65 10.07
C LEU A 352 -21.17 18.60 10.25
N PRO A 353 -22.09 18.42 9.29
CA PRO A 353 -23.26 17.54 9.42
C PRO A 353 -22.97 16.09 9.79
N TRP A 354 -21.81 15.56 9.39
CA TRP A 354 -21.37 14.20 9.66
C TRP A 354 -20.54 14.05 10.95
N VAL A 355 -20.29 15.16 11.67
CA VAL A 355 -19.52 15.17 12.92
C VAL A 355 -20.47 15.32 14.10
N SER A 356 -20.31 14.49 15.12
CA SER A 356 -21.08 14.60 16.36
C SER A 356 -20.44 15.63 17.30
N SER A 357 -21.26 16.37 18.02
CA SER A 357 -20.78 17.21 19.15
C SER A 357 -20.51 16.41 20.42
N ASN A 358 -20.84 15.11 20.43
CA ASN A 358 -20.64 14.20 21.54
C ASN A 358 -20.00 12.90 21.03
N SER A 359 -18.91 12.44 21.65
CA SER A 359 -18.21 11.21 21.28
C SER A 359 -18.85 9.93 21.83
N ASP A 360 -19.84 10.03 22.74
CA ASP A 360 -20.58 8.85 23.20
C ASP A 360 -21.46 8.32 22.06
N VAL A 361 -21.15 7.10 21.60
CA VAL A 361 -21.86 6.42 20.51
C VAL A 361 -23.37 6.17 20.82
N ASN A 362 -23.77 6.27 22.09
CA ASN A 362 -25.16 6.10 22.50
C ASN A 362 -25.96 7.43 22.51
N SER A 363 -25.26 8.56 22.35
CA SER A 363 -25.89 9.89 22.33
C SER A 363 -26.78 10.12 21.08
N GLU A 364 -27.76 10.99 21.17
CA GLU A 364 -28.58 11.33 20.01
C GLU A 364 -27.82 12.15 18.97
N GLU A 365 -26.85 12.95 19.39
CA GLU A 365 -25.93 13.68 18.52
C GLU A 365 -25.10 12.72 17.67
N TRP A 366 -24.55 11.66 18.29
CA TRP A 366 -23.81 10.62 17.56
C TRP A 366 -24.69 9.90 16.55
N LYS A 367 -25.87 9.43 16.98
CA LYS A 367 -26.82 8.73 16.10
C LYS A 367 -27.27 9.60 14.92
N THR A 368 -27.43 10.91 15.16
CA THR A 368 -27.76 11.87 14.09
C THR A 368 -26.60 11.97 13.08
N ALA A 369 -25.36 12.08 13.54
CA ALA A 369 -24.20 12.09 12.67
C ALA A 369 -24.02 10.77 11.91
N VAL A 370 -24.32 9.60 12.54
CA VAL A 370 -24.35 8.30 11.86
C VAL A 370 -25.35 8.28 10.72
N LYS A 371 -26.55 8.85 10.89
CA LYS A 371 -27.55 8.94 9.80
C LYS A 371 -27.00 9.71 8.60
N VAL A 372 -26.32 10.83 8.83
CA VAL A 372 -25.71 11.62 7.77
C VAL A 372 -24.60 10.81 7.09
N ARG A 373 -23.70 10.21 7.87
CA ARG A 373 -22.62 9.37 7.32
C ARG A 373 -23.17 8.21 6.49
N LEU A 374 -24.21 7.53 6.98
CA LEU A 374 -24.87 6.44 6.25
C LEU A 374 -25.53 6.96 4.96
N ALA A 375 -26.21 8.10 5.01
CA ALA A 375 -26.79 8.70 3.81
C ALA A 375 -25.75 8.94 2.72
N LEU A 376 -24.58 9.47 3.10
CA LEU A 376 -23.46 9.68 2.17
C LEU A 376 -22.95 8.35 1.55
N GLN A 377 -23.05 7.24 2.27
CA GLN A 377 -22.56 5.95 1.76
C GLN A 377 -23.55 5.24 0.83
N ILE A 378 -24.85 5.19 1.22
CA ILE A 378 -25.86 4.50 0.41
C ILE A 378 -26.30 5.31 -0.82
N ALA A 379 -25.86 6.55 -0.93
CA ALA A 379 -26.00 7.35 -2.15
C ALA A 379 -25.06 6.93 -3.28
N ILE A 380 -24.03 6.13 -2.99
CA ILE A 380 -22.98 5.80 -3.96
C ILE A 380 -23.23 4.41 -4.56
N ASP A 381 -23.40 4.35 -5.87
CA ASP A 381 -23.42 3.08 -6.59
C ASP A 381 -21.98 2.59 -6.82
N ARG A 382 -21.52 1.80 -5.87
CA ARG A 382 -20.16 1.22 -5.92
C ARG A 382 -20.00 0.20 -7.03
N GLN A 383 -21.09 -0.50 -7.36
CA GLN A 383 -21.05 -1.51 -8.43
C GLN A 383 -20.93 -0.82 -9.80
N GLU A 384 -21.64 0.29 -10.01
CA GLU A 384 -21.50 1.08 -11.24
C GLU A 384 -20.07 1.60 -11.42
N ILE A 385 -19.41 2.06 -10.32
CA ILE A 385 -18.00 2.45 -10.36
C ILE A 385 -17.11 1.28 -10.80
N VAL A 386 -17.31 0.09 -10.24
CA VAL A 386 -16.53 -1.11 -10.61
C VAL A 386 -16.77 -1.50 -12.07
N ASP A 387 -18.01 -1.50 -12.50
CA ASP A 387 -18.38 -1.95 -13.86
C ASP A 387 -17.92 -0.97 -14.94
N THR A 388 -18.01 0.33 -14.68
CA THR A 388 -17.77 1.37 -15.69
C THR A 388 -16.36 1.94 -15.67
N LEU A 389 -15.80 2.24 -14.47
CA LEU A 389 -14.48 2.87 -14.36
C LEU A 389 -13.37 1.83 -14.21
N LEU A 390 -13.63 0.72 -13.52
CA LEU A 390 -12.67 -0.36 -13.38
C LEU A 390 -12.86 -1.45 -14.45
N LEU A 391 -13.84 -1.32 -15.35
CA LEU A 391 -14.12 -2.28 -16.41
C LEU A 391 -14.32 -3.72 -15.91
N GLY A 392 -14.81 -3.88 -14.67
CA GLY A 392 -14.95 -5.16 -13.98
C GLY A 392 -13.66 -5.72 -13.38
N TYR A 393 -12.53 -5.00 -13.46
CA TYR A 393 -11.27 -5.39 -12.81
C TYR A 393 -11.22 -4.89 -11.38
N GLY A 394 -12.07 -5.49 -10.54
CA GLY A 394 -12.18 -5.16 -9.13
C GLY A 394 -13.51 -5.61 -8.54
N HIS A 395 -13.77 -5.23 -7.32
CA HIS A 395 -15.04 -5.49 -6.63
C HIS A 395 -15.37 -4.40 -5.60
N VAL A 396 -16.62 -4.37 -5.20
CA VAL A 396 -17.10 -3.45 -4.16
C VAL A 396 -16.41 -3.73 -2.83
N ASN A 397 -16.04 -2.68 -2.10
CA ASN A 397 -15.49 -2.78 -0.77
C ASN A 397 -16.26 -1.87 0.19
N THR A 398 -16.77 -2.43 1.29
CA THR A 398 -17.48 -1.66 2.31
C THR A 398 -16.54 -1.18 3.42
N LEU A 399 -15.61 -2.04 3.84
CA LEU A 399 -14.67 -1.74 4.91
C LEU A 399 -13.23 -1.73 4.41
N ASN A 400 -12.60 -0.57 4.51
CA ASN A 400 -11.17 -0.45 4.20
C ASN A 400 -10.33 -1.27 5.17
N GLY A 401 -9.47 -2.13 4.62
CA GLY A 401 -8.61 -3.04 5.39
C GLY A 401 -9.08 -4.49 5.40
N TRP A 402 -10.31 -4.78 4.98
CA TRP A 402 -10.86 -6.15 4.92
C TRP A 402 -10.99 -6.72 3.51
N GLY A 403 -10.54 -6.03 2.48
CA GLY A 403 -10.42 -6.51 1.11
C GLY A 403 -11.73 -6.68 0.34
N GLY A 404 -12.81 -6.99 0.97
CA GLY A 404 -14.14 -7.14 0.34
C GLY A 404 -14.92 -8.37 0.80
N PRO A 405 -16.12 -8.59 0.24
CA PRO A 405 -17.06 -9.60 0.71
C PRO A 405 -16.57 -11.06 0.60
N ASP A 406 -15.61 -11.33 -0.26
CA ASP A 406 -15.03 -12.67 -0.44
C ASP A 406 -13.97 -13.02 0.60
N GLU A 407 -13.57 -12.08 1.45
CA GLU A 407 -12.67 -12.38 2.55
C GLU A 407 -13.36 -13.18 3.65
N ALA A 408 -12.65 -14.18 4.19
CA ALA A 408 -13.17 -15.08 5.24
C ALA A 408 -13.58 -14.37 6.54
N ARG A 409 -13.32 -13.06 6.65
CA ARG A 409 -13.66 -12.22 7.81
C ARG A 409 -14.69 -11.15 7.52
N TYR A 410 -15.22 -11.11 6.32
CA TYR A 410 -16.28 -10.20 5.95
C TYR A 410 -17.62 -10.82 6.41
N GLU A 411 -18.34 -10.12 7.27
CA GLU A 411 -19.66 -10.56 7.70
C GLU A 411 -20.70 -10.28 6.61
N ASP A 412 -21.56 -11.23 6.28
CA ASP A 412 -22.54 -11.14 5.18
C ASP A 412 -23.46 -9.90 5.26
N ASP A 413 -23.66 -9.37 6.48
CA ASP A 413 -24.49 -8.19 6.70
C ASP A 413 -23.70 -6.84 6.64
N MET A 414 -22.38 -6.89 6.44
CA MET A 414 -21.53 -5.68 6.41
C MET A 414 -21.41 -5.12 5.00
N HIS A 415 -22.52 -4.72 4.42
CA HIS A 415 -22.58 -4.04 3.13
C HIS A 415 -23.60 -2.91 3.14
N TRP A 416 -23.44 -1.96 2.25
CA TRP A 416 -24.38 -0.86 2.04
C TRP A 416 -24.90 -0.89 0.61
N ASP A 417 -26.19 -1.22 0.47
CA ASP A 417 -26.86 -1.17 -0.82
C ASP A 417 -27.01 0.27 -1.32
N PHE A 418 -26.95 0.44 -2.62
CA PHE A 418 -27.26 1.72 -3.26
C PHE A 418 -28.74 2.04 -3.11
N ASP A 419 -29.07 3.09 -2.35
CA ASP A 419 -30.43 3.57 -2.13
C ASP A 419 -30.47 5.10 -1.96
N PRO A 420 -30.46 5.86 -3.07
CA PRO A 420 -30.50 7.32 -3.02
C PRO A 420 -31.81 7.88 -2.43
N ALA A 421 -32.91 7.12 -2.50
CA ALA A 421 -34.17 7.54 -1.90
C ALA A 421 -34.12 7.46 -0.38
N ARG A 422 -33.58 6.37 0.17
CA ARG A 422 -33.32 6.23 1.61
C ARG A 422 -32.27 7.23 2.08
N SER A 423 -31.25 7.52 1.27
CA SER A 423 -30.24 8.53 1.56
C SER A 423 -30.89 9.90 1.81
N LYS A 424 -31.74 10.38 0.89
CA LYS A 424 -32.50 11.64 1.06
C LYS A 424 -33.37 11.62 2.31
N ALA A 425 -34.01 10.50 2.60
CA ALA A 425 -34.84 10.37 3.80
C ALA A 425 -34.01 10.49 5.09
N LEU A 426 -32.82 9.86 5.14
CA LEU A 426 -31.90 9.95 6.27
C LEU A 426 -31.36 11.36 6.48
N LEU A 427 -31.05 12.10 5.41
CA LEU A 427 -30.67 13.51 5.50
C LEU A 427 -31.79 14.34 6.08
N ALA A 428 -33.03 14.14 5.62
CA ALA A 428 -34.21 14.85 6.16
C ALA A 428 -34.46 14.52 7.65
N GLU A 429 -34.33 13.22 8.04
CA GLU A 429 -34.43 12.79 9.45
C GLU A 429 -33.34 13.42 10.33
N ALA A 430 -32.16 13.69 9.77
CA ALA A 430 -31.05 14.33 10.46
C ALA A 430 -31.14 15.88 10.48
N GLY A 431 -32.15 16.46 9.81
CA GLY A 431 -32.35 17.92 9.76
C GLY A 431 -31.76 18.61 8.52
N TYR A 432 -31.31 17.86 7.54
CA TYR A 432 -30.64 18.34 6.31
C TYR A 432 -31.47 18.04 5.04
N ALA A 433 -32.77 18.26 5.08
CA ALA A 433 -33.67 18.01 3.94
C ALA A 433 -33.29 18.82 2.69
N ASP A 434 -32.69 20.00 2.87
CA ASP A 434 -32.26 20.92 1.80
C ASP A 434 -30.77 20.69 1.41
N GLY A 435 -30.13 19.61 1.91
CA GLY A 435 -28.73 19.34 1.70
C GLY A 435 -27.77 20.23 2.51
N PHE A 436 -26.49 20.18 2.18
CA PHE A 436 -25.41 20.99 2.77
C PHE A 436 -24.21 21.08 1.85
N ASP A 437 -23.30 22.00 2.17
CA ASP A 437 -22.03 22.14 1.45
C ASP A 437 -21.01 21.11 1.92
N ILE A 438 -20.34 20.41 0.98
CA ILE A 438 -19.24 19.49 1.27
C ILE A 438 -18.11 19.64 0.25
N THR A 439 -16.86 19.72 0.74
CA THR A 439 -15.69 19.68 -0.14
C THR A 439 -15.22 18.23 -0.29
N LEU A 440 -15.05 17.78 -1.53
CA LEU A 440 -14.49 16.45 -1.85
C LEU A 440 -13.18 16.61 -2.63
N THR A 441 -12.10 16.01 -2.12
CA THR A 441 -10.77 16.12 -2.69
C THR A 441 -10.21 14.71 -3.02
N PRO A 442 -9.89 14.40 -4.27
CA PRO A 442 -9.19 13.16 -4.58
C PRO A 442 -7.76 13.19 -4.02
N SER A 443 -7.37 12.13 -3.35
CA SER A 443 -6.00 11.96 -2.85
C SER A 443 -5.17 11.24 -3.92
N ILE A 444 -4.72 11.99 -4.93
CA ILE A 444 -4.10 11.46 -6.15
C ILE A 444 -2.75 10.82 -5.84
N ARG A 445 -2.68 9.48 -5.89
CA ARG A 445 -1.50 8.69 -5.58
C ARG A 445 -1.09 7.72 -6.70
N GLY A 446 -1.86 7.69 -7.79
CA GLY A 446 -1.59 6.91 -8.99
C GLY A 446 -2.29 5.54 -9.02
N ALA A 447 -3.39 5.40 -8.28
CA ALA A 447 -4.31 4.29 -8.46
C ALA A 447 -5.09 4.44 -9.79
N PRO A 448 -5.49 3.34 -10.44
CA PRO A 448 -6.38 3.42 -11.59
C PRO A 448 -7.68 4.13 -11.20
N SER A 449 -8.13 5.04 -12.06
CA SER A 449 -9.42 5.74 -11.97
C SER A 449 -9.72 6.41 -10.63
N GLU A 450 -8.66 6.79 -9.85
CA GLU A 450 -8.88 7.36 -8.50
C GLU A 450 -9.51 8.74 -8.52
N VAL A 451 -9.27 9.54 -9.57
CA VAL A 451 -9.88 10.87 -9.74
C VAL A 451 -11.31 10.71 -10.25
N GLU A 452 -11.49 9.92 -11.28
CA GLU A 452 -12.77 9.65 -11.95
C GLU A 452 -13.79 9.01 -10.97
N ALA A 453 -13.34 8.09 -10.13
CA ALA A 453 -14.18 7.50 -9.09
C ALA A 453 -14.59 8.53 -8.03
N CYS A 454 -13.70 9.47 -7.70
CA CYS A 454 -14.03 10.55 -6.77
C CYS A 454 -14.99 11.56 -7.40
N GLU A 455 -14.89 11.83 -8.71
CA GLU A 455 -15.85 12.62 -9.48
C GLU A 455 -17.24 11.95 -9.51
N ALA A 456 -17.29 10.63 -9.68
CA ALA A 456 -18.53 9.87 -9.59
C ALA A 456 -19.18 10.00 -8.21
N VAL A 457 -18.39 9.90 -7.12
CA VAL A 457 -18.88 10.15 -5.75
C VAL A 457 -19.47 11.55 -5.62
N ALA A 458 -18.81 12.57 -6.17
CA ALA A 458 -19.33 13.95 -6.17
C ALA A 458 -20.69 14.03 -6.85
N GLN A 459 -20.84 13.40 -8.01
CA GLN A 459 -22.10 13.38 -8.75
C GLN A 459 -23.23 12.67 -7.97
N TYR A 460 -22.96 11.51 -7.38
CA TYR A 460 -23.94 10.82 -6.53
C TYR A 460 -24.41 11.68 -5.35
N TRP A 461 -23.51 12.47 -4.78
CA TRP A 461 -23.88 13.38 -3.68
C TRP A 461 -24.66 14.60 -4.16
N ASP A 462 -24.32 15.15 -5.32
CA ASP A 462 -25.14 16.22 -5.96
C ASP A 462 -26.55 15.70 -6.27
N ASP A 463 -26.70 14.46 -6.74
CA ASP A 463 -28.00 13.86 -7.08
C ASP A 463 -28.92 13.66 -5.87
N ILE A 464 -28.36 13.55 -4.67
CA ILE A 464 -29.15 13.52 -3.43
C ILE A 464 -29.39 14.88 -2.82
N GLY A 465 -28.93 15.97 -3.44
CA GLY A 465 -29.18 17.35 -3.07
C GLY A 465 -28.12 18.04 -2.25
N LEU A 466 -26.89 17.48 -2.20
CA LEU A 466 -25.76 18.18 -1.59
C LEU A 466 -25.16 19.19 -2.59
N ASN A 467 -24.46 20.19 -2.06
CA ASN A 467 -23.66 21.12 -2.86
C ASN A 467 -22.19 20.72 -2.77
N VAL A 468 -21.74 19.91 -3.74
CA VAL A 468 -20.38 19.34 -3.70
C VAL A 468 -19.38 20.27 -4.35
N ARG A 469 -18.41 20.74 -3.57
CA ARG A 469 -17.23 21.42 -4.08
C ARG A 469 -16.13 20.40 -4.40
N PHE A 470 -16.02 19.97 -5.63
CA PHE A 470 -14.92 19.10 -6.06
C PHE A 470 -13.62 19.90 -6.16
N GLN A 471 -12.58 19.45 -5.43
CA GLN A 471 -11.31 20.15 -5.33
C GLN A 471 -10.15 19.25 -5.81
N ASN A 472 -9.85 19.25 -7.09
CA ASN A 472 -8.74 18.50 -7.64
C ASN A 472 -7.41 19.25 -7.44
N ILE A 473 -6.64 18.87 -6.41
CA ILE A 473 -5.33 19.44 -6.08
C ILE A 473 -4.28 18.33 -5.96
N PRO A 474 -3.00 18.65 -6.24
CA PRO A 474 -1.92 17.68 -6.07
C PRO A 474 -1.83 17.14 -4.63
N TYR A 475 -1.54 15.87 -4.48
CA TYR A 475 -1.39 15.25 -3.15
C TYR A 475 -0.34 15.94 -2.28
N THR A 476 0.73 16.48 -2.89
CA THR A 476 1.76 17.26 -2.20
C THR A 476 1.22 18.54 -1.55
N THR A 477 0.11 19.09 -2.06
CA THR A 477 -0.61 20.23 -1.49
C THR A 477 -1.58 19.77 -0.39
N LEU A 478 -2.27 18.65 -0.59
CA LEU A 478 -3.23 18.10 0.38
C LEU A 478 -2.52 17.55 1.63
N ARG A 479 -1.46 16.77 1.44
CA ARG A 479 -0.79 16.03 2.51
C ARG A 479 -0.39 16.86 3.75
N PRO A 480 0.18 18.08 3.63
CA PRO A 480 0.50 18.90 4.81
C PRO A 480 -0.71 19.17 5.72
N THR A 481 -1.90 19.34 5.17
CA THR A 481 -3.13 19.58 5.95
C THR A 481 -3.59 18.31 6.70
N LEU A 482 -3.36 17.13 6.10
CA LEU A 482 -3.63 15.84 6.74
C LEU A 482 -2.65 15.57 7.90
N VAL A 483 -1.38 15.91 7.70
CA VAL A 483 -0.33 15.82 8.75
C VAL A 483 -0.63 16.76 9.90
N ALA A 484 -1.01 17.99 9.61
CA ALA A 484 -1.36 19.00 10.61
C ALA A 484 -2.74 18.77 11.27
N ARG A 485 -3.53 17.78 10.77
CA ARG A 485 -4.92 17.55 11.18
C ARG A 485 -5.77 18.83 11.13
N THR A 486 -5.69 19.54 10.01
CA THR A 486 -6.45 20.79 9.77
C THR A 486 -7.42 20.69 8.61
N TYR A 487 -7.39 19.59 7.84
CA TYR A 487 -8.29 19.39 6.71
C TYR A 487 -9.70 19.04 7.20
N GLN A 488 -10.70 19.64 6.55
CA GLN A 488 -12.13 19.38 6.73
C GLN A 488 -12.73 19.03 5.37
N GLY A 489 -13.81 18.26 5.35
CA GLY A 489 -14.44 17.76 4.12
C GLY A 489 -14.24 16.27 3.94
N ALA A 490 -14.19 15.81 2.70
CA ALA A 490 -14.03 14.40 2.35
C ALA A 490 -12.86 14.17 1.39
N THR A 491 -12.28 12.97 1.43
CA THR A 491 -11.28 12.52 0.43
C THR A 491 -11.60 11.13 -0.07
N CYS A 492 -11.37 10.87 -1.37
CA CYS A 492 -11.20 9.54 -1.88
C CYS A 492 -9.70 9.22 -1.83
N HIS A 493 -9.33 8.09 -1.23
CA HIS A 493 -7.94 7.77 -0.97
C HIS A 493 -7.64 6.31 -1.32
N ALA A 494 -6.78 6.10 -2.30
CA ALA A 494 -6.32 4.77 -2.64
C ALA A 494 -5.11 4.36 -1.79
N GLY A 495 -5.07 3.09 -1.41
CA GLY A 495 -3.99 2.51 -0.62
C GLY A 495 -3.80 1.04 -0.90
N SER A 496 -2.63 0.50 -0.53
CA SER A 496 -2.35 -0.91 -0.70
C SER A 496 -3.21 -1.77 0.22
N ILE A 497 -3.68 -2.90 -0.27
CA ILE A 497 -4.24 -3.95 0.57
C ILE A 497 -3.14 -4.51 1.47
N ARG A 498 -3.48 -4.81 2.69
CA ARG A 498 -2.57 -5.30 3.72
C ARG A 498 -2.80 -6.80 3.95
N ALA A 499 -1.77 -7.49 4.42
CA ALA A 499 -1.88 -8.90 4.79
C ALA A 499 -2.78 -9.14 6.02
N ALA A 500 -2.97 -8.12 6.85
CA ALA A 500 -3.96 -8.12 7.93
C ALA A 500 -4.47 -6.70 8.18
N PRO A 501 -5.72 -6.50 8.61
CA PRO A 501 -6.28 -5.18 8.90
C PRO A 501 -5.46 -4.37 9.89
N THR A 502 -4.95 -5.00 10.94
CA THR A 502 -4.10 -4.38 11.97
C THR A 502 -2.93 -3.59 11.39
N GLN A 503 -2.42 -3.97 10.22
CA GLN A 503 -1.30 -3.28 9.57
C GLN A 503 -1.66 -1.86 9.07
N GLY A 504 -2.93 -1.61 8.80
CA GLY A 504 -3.44 -0.31 8.41
C GLY A 504 -3.88 0.57 9.59
N PHE A 505 -4.23 -0.05 10.70
CA PHE A 505 -4.87 0.58 11.85
C PHE A 505 -4.08 1.73 12.50
N PRO A 506 -2.75 1.71 12.57
CA PRO A 506 -2.02 2.86 13.13
C PRO A 506 -2.33 4.18 12.43
N SER A 507 -2.78 4.15 11.19
CA SER A 507 -3.19 5.36 10.44
C SER A 507 -4.48 6.01 10.96
N TYR A 508 -5.19 5.37 11.87
CA TYR A 508 -6.43 5.85 12.49
C TYR A 508 -6.23 6.17 13.99
N THR A 509 -4.99 6.32 14.42
CA THR A 509 -4.62 6.64 15.80
C THR A 509 -3.90 7.96 15.90
N ASN A 510 -3.83 8.50 17.12
CA ASN A 510 -3.08 9.71 17.40
C ASN A 510 -1.56 9.58 17.15
N ALA A 511 -1.03 8.36 17.18
CA ALA A 511 0.37 8.10 16.87
C ALA A 511 0.70 8.19 15.37
N SER A 512 -0.31 8.26 14.51
CA SER A 512 -0.10 8.38 13.06
C SER A 512 0.54 9.73 12.70
N PRO A 513 1.50 9.74 11.78
CA PRO A 513 2.09 10.98 11.24
C PRO A 513 1.11 11.81 10.40
N PHE A 514 -0.07 11.27 10.05
CA PHE A 514 -1.17 11.98 9.39
C PHE A 514 -2.50 11.33 9.78
N SER A 515 -3.62 12.06 9.60
CA SER A 515 -4.95 11.56 9.91
C SER A 515 -5.73 11.21 8.63
N TYR A 516 -6.57 10.18 8.73
CA TYR A 516 -7.67 9.94 7.80
C TYR A 516 -8.97 10.67 8.23
N GLY A 517 -8.85 11.61 9.15
CA GLY A 517 -9.93 12.53 9.53
C GLY A 517 -10.87 12.03 10.62
N ALA A 518 -10.68 10.81 11.10
CA ALA A 518 -11.54 10.19 12.10
C ALA A 518 -10.69 9.45 13.15
N GLU A 519 -10.69 9.94 14.38
CA GLU A 519 -9.96 9.42 15.52
C GLU A 519 -10.89 9.36 16.74
N HIS A 520 -10.95 8.22 17.42
CA HIS A 520 -11.87 7.99 18.54
C HIS A 520 -11.19 7.17 19.63
N GLU A 521 -11.45 7.45 20.89
CA GLU A 521 -10.85 6.78 22.04
C GLU A 521 -11.04 5.26 22.00
N PHE A 522 -12.21 4.78 21.63
CA PHE A 522 -12.49 3.35 21.45
C PHE A 522 -11.57 2.71 20.41
N LEU A 523 -11.39 3.37 19.25
CA LEU A 523 -10.49 2.86 18.20
C LEU A 523 -9.05 2.84 18.66
N GLU A 524 -8.58 3.88 19.36
CA GLU A 524 -7.23 3.92 19.92
C GLU A 524 -6.96 2.73 20.83
N GLU A 525 -7.91 2.42 21.76
CA GLU A 525 -7.80 1.30 22.68
C GLU A 525 -7.80 -0.05 21.94
N MET A 526 -8.74 -0.25 21.01
CA MET A 526 -8.89 -1.52 20.30
C MET A 526 -7.75 -1.77 19.30
N ILE A 527 -7.28 -0.72 18.63
CA ILE A 527 -6.11 -0.80 17.74
C ILE A 527 -4.85 -1.14 18.54
N TYR A 528 -4.68 -0.54 19.71
CA TYR A 528 -3.58 -0.90 20.62
C TYR A 528 -3.67 -2.40 20.99
N LYS A 529 -4.85 -2.88 21.39
CA LYS A 529 -5.08 -4.28 21.73
C LYS A 529 -4.75 -5.20 20.55
N ALA A 530 -5.24 -4.91 19.35
CA ALA A 530 -4.94 -5.70 18.15
C ALA A 530 -3.43 -5.72 17.85
N SER A 531 -2.77 -4.55 17.95
CA SER A 531 -1.35 -4.39 17.62
C SER A 531 -0.41 -5.05 18.63
N THR A 532 -0.83 -5.25 19.89
CA THR A 532 -0.03 -5.87 20.95
C THR A 532 -0.38 -7.32 21.23
N SER A 533 -1.42 -7.86 20.59
CA SER A 533 -1.82 -9.27 20.75
C SER A 533 -0.81 -10.19 20.06
N VAL A 534 -0.19 -11.07 20.82
CA VAL A 534 0.78 -12.07 20.31
C VAL A 534 0.06 -13.22 19.60
N LEU A 535 -1.07 -13.67 20.17
CA LEU A 535 -1.86 -14.75 19.59
C LEU A 535 -2.69 -14.22 18.40
N GLU A 536 -2.59 -14.90 17.27
CA GLU A 536 -3.36 -14.56 16.05
C GLU A 536 -4.88 -14.53 16.32
N ALA A 537 -5.38 -15.44 17.15
CA ALA A 537 -6.80 -15.50 17.51
C ALA A 537 -7.26 -14.24 18.27
N ASP A 538 -6.46 -13.74 19.21
CA ASP A 538 -6.79 -12.54 19.99
C ASP A 538 -6.71 -11.28 19.12
N ARG A 539 -5.72 -11.22 18.23
CA ARG A 539 -5.58 -10.14 17.25
C ARG A 539 -6.79 -10.11 16.33
N LYS A 540 -7.16 -11.27 15.76
CA LYS A 540 -8.31 -11.40 14.88
C LYS A 540 -9.61 -11.00 15.57
N ALA A 541 -9.83 -11.45 16.81
CA ALA A 541 -11.00 -11.05 17.59
C ALA A 541 -11.08 -9.54 17.81
N ALA A 542 -9.94 -8.87 18.04
CA ALA A 542 -9.90 -7.42 18.14
C ALA A 542 -10.13 -6.73 16.80
N GLU A 543 -9.60 -7.27 15.70
CA GLU A 543 -9.85 -6.78 14.34
C GLU A 543 -11.34 -6.87 13.98
N ASP A 544 -12.01 -7.98 14.31
CA ASP A 544 -13.44 -8.18 14.04
C ASP A 544 -14.29 -7.16 14.82
N VAL A 545 -13.96 -6.89 16.09
CA VAL A 545 -14.62 -5.83 16.88
C VAL A 545 -14.42 -4.45 16.26
N ILE A 546 -13.21 -4.14 15.78
CA ILE A 546 -12.92 -2.86 15.10
C ILE A 546 -13.73 -2.75 13.81
N GLY A 547 -13.77 -3.80 13.00
CA GLY A 547 -14.54 -3.83 11.75
C GLY A 547 -16.01 -3.60 11.99
N ARG A 548 -16.62 -4.35 12.90
CA ARG A 548 -18.04 -4.21 13.26
C ARG A 548 -18.36 -2.82 13.77
N TRP A 549 -17.55 -2.29 14.68
CA TRP A 549 -17.77 -0.96 15.22
C TRP A 549 -17.69 0.13 14.14
N ASN A 550 -16.70 0.04 13.22
CA ASN A 550 -16.60 0.98 12.11
C ASN A 550 -17.80 0.91 11.16
N PHE A 551 -18.28 -0.31 10.87
CA PHE A 551 -19.45 -0.51 10.02
C PHE A 551 -20.71 0.08 10.66
N ASP A 552 -21.01 -0.28 11.92
CA ASP A 552 -22.19 0.18 12.65
C ASP A 552 -22.23 1.70 12.83
N ASN A 553 -21.07 2.33 12.99
CA ASN A 553 -20.95 3.78 13.17
C ASN A 553 -20.63 4.52 11.87
N VAL A 554 -20.43 3.83 10.75
CA VAL A 554 -20.04 4.42 9.45
C VAL A 554 -18.90 5.42 9.65
N PHE A 555 -17.80 4.97 10.28
CA PHE A 555 -16.84 5.92 10.85
C PHE A 555 -15.57 6.07 10.00
N ALA A 556 -14.43 5.47 10.43
CA ALA A 556 -13.13 5.82 9.90
C ALA A 556 -12.71 5.00 8.67
N MET A 557 -13.17 3.75 8.60
CA MET A 557 -12.64 2.75 7.67
C MET A 557 -13.67 2.40 6.58
N VAL A 558 -14.17 3.42 5.90
CA VAL A 558 -15.18 3.24 4.84
C VAL A 558 -14.49 2.95 3.52
N GLY A 559 -14.81 1.81 2.91
CA GLY A 559 -14.32 1.40 1.60
C GLY A 559 -15.21 1.92 0.46
N LEU A 560 -14.63 1.99 -0.73
CA LEU A 560 -15.34 2.22 -1.99
C LEU A 560 -15.26 0.96 -2.87
N TYR A 561 -14.06 0.58 -3.25
CA TYR A 561 -13.79 -0.58 -4.09
C TYR A 561 -12.39 -1.13 -3.82
N VAL A 562 -12.17 -2.35 -4.28
CA VAL A 562 -10.86 -2.95 -4.47
C VAL A 562 -10.63 -3.07 -5.96
N THR A 563 -9.44 -2.74 -6.43
CA THR A 563 -9.06 -2.87 -7.84
C THR A 563 -7.98 -3.93 -8.01
N ASP A 564 -8.01 -4.62 -9.12
CA ASP A 564 -7.00 -5.55 -9.56
C ASP A 564 -5.90 -4.84 -10.33
N ASN A 565 -4.71 -5.44 -10.36
CA ASN A 565 -3.69 -5.07 -11.34
C ASN A 565 -3.88 -5.89 -12.61
N VAL A 566 -3.78 -5.22 -13.75
CA VAL A 566 -3.83 -5.86 -15.06
C VAL A 566 -2.53 -5.56 -15.79
N TRP A 567 -1.84 -6.61 -16.19
CA TRP A 567 -0.55 -6.52 -16.85
C TRP A 567 -0.61 -7.08 -18.26
N PRO A 568 -0.10 -6.35 -19.26
CA PRO A 568 0.05 -6.88 -20.62
C PRO A 568 1.17 -7.92 -20.66
N VAL A 569 0.90 -9.03 -21.29
CA VAL A 569 1.85 -10.13 -21.54
C VAL A 569 2.10 -10.22 -23.04
N GLY A 570 3.29 -9.83 -23.45
CA GLY A 570 3.66 -9.80 -24.86
C GLY A 570 3.78 -11.19 -25.50
N PRO A 571 3.79 -11.27 -26.85
CA PRO A 571 3.81 -12.55 -27.56
C PRO A 571 5.09 -13.37 -27.32
N ASN A 572 6.18 -12.75 -26.82
CA ASN A 572 7.47 -13.41 -26.62
C ASN A 572 7.65 -13.98 -25.19
N ILE A 573 6.73 -13.70 -24.28
CA ILE A 573 6.81 -14.14 -22.88
C ILE A 573 5.57 -14.93 -22.46
N GLN A 574 5.70 -15.71 -21.39
CA GLN A 574 4.60 -16.43 -20.78
C GLN A 574 4.03 -15.64 -19.60
N PRO A 575 2.72 -15.76 -19.28
CA PRO A 575 2.17 -15.23 -18.01
C PRO A 575 2.91 -15.83 -16.81
N TRP A 576 3.08 -15.01 -15.77
CA TRP A 576 3.79 -15.40 -14.53
C TRP A 576 2.96 -15.19 -13.26
N GLY A 577 1.65 -15.12 -13.37
CA GLY A 577 0.67 -14.63 -12.41
C GLY A 577 0.69 -15.19 -11.01
N ASP A 578 1.15 -16.43 -10.78
CA ASP A 578 1.11 -17.06 -9.47
C ASP A 578 2.08 -16.44 -8.45
N PHE A 579 3.00 -15.60 -8.90
CA PHE A 579 4.04 -14.97 -8.08
C PHE A 579 3.81 -13.47 -7.83
N VAL A 580 2.74 -12.92 -8.38
CA VAL A 580 2.46 -11.48 -8.38
C VAL A 580 1.23 -11.19 -7.54
N LYS A 581 1.19 -11.62 -6.30
CA LYS A 581 0.13 -11.18 -5.40
C LYS A 581 0.68 -10.16 -4.41
N GLN A 582 -0.13 -9.13 -4.17
CA GLN A 582 0.12 -8.04 -3.26
C GLN A 582 1.27 -7.12 -3.66
N GLY A 583 1.00 -6.28 -4.55
CA GLY A 583 1.81 -5.12 -4.75
C GLY A 583 0.96 -3.88 -4.60
N ASP A 584 1.57 -2.80 -4.21
CA ASP A 584 1.15 -1.50 -4.65
C ASP A 584 0.86 -1.61 -6.17
N LEU A 585 -0.12 -0.88 -6.68
CA LEU A 585 -0.54 -0.82 -8.10
C LEU A 585 0.59 -0.74 -9.13
N ARG A 586 1.79 -0.49 -8.67
CA ARG A 586 2.98 -0.26 -9.45
C ARG A 586 4.02 -1.36 -9.32
N GLN A 587 3.74 -2.43 -8.57
CA GLN A 587 4.71 -3.49 -8.33
C GLN A 587 4.40 -4.72 -9.19
N ILE A 588 5.33 -5.04 -10.08
CA ILE A 588 5.50 -6.40 -10.56
C ILE A 588 6.65 -7.01 -9.76
N ASN A 589 6.31 -7.92 -8.86
CA ASN A 589 7.27 -8.84 -8.30
C ASN A 589 7.28 -10.10 -9.15
N GLY A 590 8.39 -10.80 -9.18
CA GLY A 590 8.46 -12.09 -9.85
C GLY A 590 8.92 -12.04 -11.31
N TYR A 591 9.60 -10.99 -11.74
CA TYR A 591 10.22 -10.94 -13.07
C TYR A 591 11.16 -12.13 -13.35
N GLU A 592 11.75 -12.69 -12.31
CA GLU A 592 12.59 -13.89 -12.38
C GLU A 592 11.83 -15.15 -12.82
N TYR A 593 10.51 -15.16 -12.66
CA TYR A 593 9.65 -16.27 -13.07
C TYR A 593 9.12 -16.13 -14.50
N ILE A 594 9.26 -14.97 -15.13
CA ILE A 594 8.87 -14.76 -16.52
C ILE A 594 9.69 -15.68 -17.42
N GLN A 595 9.00 -16.50 -18.20
CA GLN A 595 9.64 -17.42 -19.15
C GLN A 595 9.49 -16.88 -20.58
N PRO A 596 10.50 -17.03 -21.43
CA PRO A 596 10.34 -16.83 -22.85
C PRO A 596 9.37 -17.87 -23.44
N ARG A 597 8.64 -17.52 -24.49
CA ARG A 597 7.82 -18.46 -25.29
C ARG A 597 8.65 -19.19 -26.31
#